data_803d5db50e1dedcd8c2ac82579797345
#
_entry.id   803d5db50e1dedcd8c2ac82579797345
#
_cell.length_a   1.000
_cell.length_b   1.000
_cell.length_c   1.000
_cell.angle_alpha   90.00
_cell.angle_beta   90.00
_cell.angle_gamma   90.00
#
_symmetry.space_group_name_H-M   'P 1'
#
loop_
_entity.id
_entity.type
_entity.pdbx_description
1 polymer ?
#
loop_
_entity_poly.entity_id
_entity_poly.type
_entity_poly.pdbx_seq_one_letter_code
_entity_poly.pdbx_strand_id
1 'polypeptide(L)'
;MFKILVIQATNNLSDERAEFLINDRLSFMRFLGLGLEDRVPDARTIWLFREKLTTAGAIKRLSEQFDAMLRQAGYIAMSGQIVDASLVAAPRQRNTDDEKKAIKEGRIPLNWKAKPAKMRHKDRDARWTVKFTKAKPRQDGSTPPVDLAIPLFGYQNHVSIDLRFGFIRRWAATDAAAYEGRRLHSRRVLVPNRSKIWPAYSWARSSN
;
A
#
# COMPACT_ATOMS: atom_id res chain seq x y z
N MET A 1 4.86 6.01 -18.95
CA MET A 1 4.31 5.00 -18.00
C MET A 1 4.42 5.45 -16.55
N PHE A 2 5.62 5.70 -15.97
CA PHE A 2 5.74 6.08 -14.54
C PHE A 2 4.92 7.32 -14.16
N LYS A 3 4.89 8.35 -15.02
CA LYS A 3 4.07 9.55 -14.81
C LYS A 3 2.56 9.25 -14.71
N ILE A 4 2.07 8.17 -15.35
CA ILE A 4 0.67 7.75 -15.21
C ILE A 4 0.38 7.30 -13.78
N LEU A 5 1.28 6.55 -13.16
CA LEU A 5 1.16 6.16 -11.75
C LEU A 5 1.15 7.37 -10.82
N VAL A 6 1.89 8.44 -11.16
CA VAL A 6 1.83 9.70 -10.42
C VAL A 6 0.45 10.34 -10.53
N ILE A 7 -0.11 10.44 -11.75
CA ILE A 7 -1.48 10.95 -11.95
C ILE A 7 -2.50 10.12 -11.15
N GLN A 8 -2.39 8.79 -11.19
CA GLN A 8 -3.28 7.91 -10.43
C GLN A 8 -3.19 8.17 -8.93
N ALA A 9 -1.98 8.24 -8.38
CA ALA A 9 -1.78 8.44 -6.95
C ALA A 9 -2.26 9.82 -6.47
N THR A 10 -2.02 10.88 -7.25
CA THR A 10 -2.40 12.25 -6.89
C THR A 10 -3.91 12.52 -7.02
N ASN A 11 -4.59 11.77 -7.89
CA ASN A 11 -6.02 11.96 -8.17
C ASN A 11 -6.88 10.76 -7.71
N ASN A 12 -6.30 9.78 -7.03
CA ASN A 12 -6.98 8.57 -6.56
C ASN A 12 -7.78 7.84 -7.67
N LEU A 13 -7.13 7.55 -8.80
CA LEU A 13 -7.77 6.98 -9.99
C LEU A 13 -7.52 5.48 -10.10
N SER A 14 -8.56 4.73 -10.54
CA SER A 14 -8.40 3.36 -11.04
C SER A 14 -7.66 3.34 -12.39
N ASP A 15 -7.27 2.14 -12.86
CA ASP A 15 -6.59 2.01 -14.14
C ASP A 15 -7.48 2.47 -15.31
N GLU A 16 -8.75 2.09 -15.31
CA GLU A 16 -9.75 2.47 -16.31
C GLU A 16 -10.05 3.98 -16.25
N ARG A 17 -10.16 4.51 -15.04
CA ARG A 17 -10.42 5.95 -14.88
C ARG A 17 -9.22 6.78 -15.31
N ALA A 18 -7.98 6.30 -15.08
CA ALA A 18 -6.78 6.97 -15.54
C ALA A 18 -6.71 6.99 -17.07
N GLU A 19 -6.95 5.86 -17.75
CA GLU A 19 -7.03 5.78 -19.21
C GLU A 19 -8.04 6.79 -19.75
N PHE A 20 -9.28 6.78 -19.23
CA PHE A 20 -10.32 7.70 -19.63
C PHE A 20 -9.92 9.16 -19.46
N LEU A 21 -9.44 9.55 -18.26
CA LEU A 21 -9.12 10.95 -17.96
C LEU A 21 -7.87 11.45 -18.68
N ILE A 22 -6.92 10.57 -19.04
CA ILE A 22 -5.77 10.98 -19.86
C ILE A 22 -6.23 11.31 -21.26
N ASN A 23 -7.17 10.57 -21.84
CA ASN A 23 -7.76 10.87 -23.14
C ASN A 23 -8.63 12.14 -23.11
N ASP A 24 -9.33 12.40 -22.00
CA ASP A 24 -10.28 13.52 -21.85
C ASP A 24 -9.58 14.85 -21.52
N ARG A 25 -8.40 14.83 -20.86
CA ARG A 25 -7.77 16.04 -20.33
C ARG A 25 -6.42 16.35 -20.97
N LEU A 26 -6.38 17.43 -21.75
CA LEU A 26 -5.15 17.94 -22.34
C LEU A 26 -4.03 18.23 -21.33
N SER A 27 -4.38 18.62 -20.10
CA SER A 27 -3.41 18.84 -19.04
C SER A 27 -2.67 17.55 -18.63
N PHE A 28 -3.37 16.40 -18.63
CA PHE A 28 -2.76 15.12 -18.36
C PHE A 28 -1.90 14.64 -19.53
N MET A 29 -2.39 14.78 -20.77
CA MET A 29 -1.60 14.48 -21.96
C MET A 29 -0.31 15.29 -21.99
N ARG A 30 -0.40 16.59 -21.74
CA ARG A 30 0.77 17.49 -21.68
C ARG A 30 1.75 17.08 -20.60
N PHE A 31 1.28 16.73 -19.40
CA PHE A 31 2.13 16.24 -18.31
C PHE A 31 2.87 14.96 -18.69
N LEU A 32 2.20 14.06 -19.41
CA LEU A 32 2.77 12.82 -19.90
C LEU A 32 3.77 13.03 -21.05
N GLY A 33 3.65 14.15 -21.76
CA GLY A 33 4.38 14.44 -22.99
C GLY A 33 3.76 13.78 -24.22
N LEU A 34 2.43 13.58 -24.20
CA LEU A 34 1.66 13.02 -25.32
C LEU A 34 1.05 14.13 -26.16
N GLY A 35 1.11 13.97 -27.48
CA GLY A 35 0.32 14.74 -28.44
C GLY A 35 -1.10 14.19 -28.60
N LEU A 36 -1.95 14.90 -29.33
CA LEU A 36 -3.34 14.49 -29.57
C LEU A 36 -3.46 13.21 -30.40
N GLU A 37 -2.46 12.90 -31.21
CA GLU A 37 -2.42 11.71 -32.06
C GLU A 37 -1.77 10.50 -31.37
N ASP A 38 -1.18 10.73 -30.19
CA ASP A 38 -0.46 9.66 -29.49
C ASP A 38 -1.44 8.72 -28.81
N ARG A 39 -1.16 7.43 -28.92
CA ARG A 39 -1.96 6.39 -28.25
C ARG A 39 -1.75 6.43 -26.73
N VAL A 40 -2.83 6.63 -26.01
CA VAL A 40 -2.84 6.48 -24.54
C VAL A 40 -2.77 5.02 -24.15
N PRO A 41 -1.89 4.63 -23.19
CA PRO A 41 -1.87 3.27 -22.69
C PRO A 41 -3.20 2.88 -22.02
N ASP A 42 -3.70 1.71 -22.36
CA ASP A 42 -4.92 1.14 -21.79
C ASP A 42 -4.73 0.69 -20.33
N ALA A 43 -5.84 0.47 -19.62
CA ALA A 43 -5.87 0.04 -18.23
C ALA A 43 -5.03 -1.22 -17.98
N ARG A 44 -5.06 -2.18 -18.92
CA ARG A 44 -4.28 -3.41 -18.81
C ARG A 44 -2.79 -3.15 -18.91
N THR A 45 -2.37 -2.26 -19.79
CA THR A 45 -0.96 -1.86 -19.95
C THR A 45 -0.46 -1.15 -18.70
N ILE A 46 -1.28 -0.30 -18.07
CA ILE A 46 -0.96 0.37 -16.81
C ILE A 46 -0.76 -0.67 -15.69
N TRP A 47 -1.71 -1.61 -15.58
CA TRP A 47 -1.62 -2.71 -14.61
C TRP A 47 -0.36 -3.57 -14.80
N LEU A 48 -0.07 -4.01 -16.04
CA LEU A 48 1.13 -4.79 -16.36
C LEU A 48 2.43 -4.06 -16.02
N PHE A 49 2.48 -2.75 -16.25
CA PHE A 49 3.64 -1.94 -15.89
C PHE A 49 3.87 -1.91 -14.38
N ARG A 50 2.80 -1.74 -13.59
CA ARG A 50 2.85 -1.77 -12.12
C ARG A 50 3.33 -3.13 -11.62
N GLU A 51 2.79 -4.22 -12.18
CA GLU A 51 3.20 -5.58 -11.85
C GLU A 51 4.69 -5.83 -12.13
N LYS A 52 5.18 -5.37 -13.29
CA LYS A 52 6.61 -5.45 -13.63
C LYS A 52 7.49 -4.67 -12.65
N LEU A 53 7.09 -3.46 -12.26
CA LEU A 53 7.83 -2.68 -11.26
C LEU A 53 7.90 -3.40 -9.91
N THR A 54 6.80 -3.99 -9.49
CA THR A 54 6.69 -4.75 -8.23
C THR A 54 7.57 -6.00 -8.27
N THR A 55 7.44 -6.80 -9.33
CA THR A 55 8.22 -8.05 -9.51
C THR A 55 9.72 -7.79 -9.60
N ALA A 56 10.12 -6.71 -10.27
CA ALA A 56 11.52 -6.29 -10.37
C ALA A 56 12.07 -5.66 -9.08
N GLY A 57 11.25 -5.41 -8.05
CA GLY A 57 11.63 -4.68 -6.85
C GLY A 57 12.10 -3.24 -7.15
N ALA A 58 11.63 -2.67 -8.27
CA ALA A 58 12.11 -1.39 -8.75
C ALA A 58 11.64 -0.22 -7.87
N ILE A 59 10.49 -0.34 -7.22
CA ILE A 59 9.92 0.71 -6.36
C ILE A 59 10.89 1.06 -5.23
N LYS A 60 11.49 0.05 -4.60
CA LYS A 60 12.47 0.28 -3.53
C LYS A 60 13.70 1.04 -4.05
N ARG A 61 14.25 0.61 -5.20
CA ARG A 61 15.42 1.27 -5.81
C ARG A 61 15.13 2.71 -6.20
N LEU A 62 13.95 2.97 -6.77
CA LEU A 62 13.51 4.33 -7.12
C LEU A 62 13.38 5.21 -5.86
N SER A 63 12.82 4.68 -4.78
CA SER A 63 12.72 5.39 -3.51
C SER A 63 14.10 5.71 -2.91
N GLU A 64 15.03 4.76 -2.94
CA GLU A 64 16.41 4.96 -2.46
C GLU A 64 17.16 5.99 -3.32
N GLN A 65 17.00 5.96 -4.64
CA GLN A 65 17.58 6.97 -5.54
C GLN A 65 16.99 8.35 -5.29
N PHE A 66 15.68 8.44 -5.09
CA PHE A 66 15.01 9.70 -4.77
C PHE A 66 15.52 10.30 -3.45
N ASP A 67 15.65 9.50 -2.38
CA ASP A 67 16.22 9.97 -1.11
C ASP A 67 17.68 10.42 -1.27
N ALA A 68 18.47 9.71 -2.08
CA ALA A 68 19.85 10.11 -2.40
C ALA A 68 19.91 11.47 -3.13
N MET A 69 19.04 11.66 -4.14
CA MET A 69 18.95 12.94 -4.85
C MET A 69 18.52 14.09 -3.93
N LEU A 70 17.57 13.87 -3.03
CA LEU A 70 17.16 14.87 -2.05
C LEU A 70 18.31 15.25 -1.13
N ARG A 71 19.12 14.30 -0.69
CA ARG A 71 20.31 14.56 0.13
C ARG A 71 21.36 15.37 -0.62
N GLN A 72 21.64 15.00 -1.87
CA GLN A 72 22.58 15.74 -2.73
C GLN A 72 22.12 17.18 -2.98
N ALA A 73 20.80 17.39 -3.11
CA ALA A 73 20.21 18.72 -3.24
C ALA A 73 20.11 19.51 -1.91
N GLY A 74 20.69 19.01 -0.82
CA GLY A 74 20.71 19.69 0.49
C GLY A 74 19.46 19.49 1.36
N TYR A 75 18.48 18.68 0.92
CA TYR A 75 17.30 18.36 1.72
C TYR A 75 17.61 17.25 2.74
N ILE A 76 18.41 17.57 3.73
CA ILE A 76 18.83 16.64 4.79
C ILE A 76 17.82 16.69 5.94
N ALA A 77 17.38 15.52 6.43
CA ALA A 77 16.46 15.42 7.57
C ALA A 77 17.18 15.70 8.90
N MET A 78 17.48 16.98 9.17
CA MET A 78 18.23 17.41 10.36
C MET A 78 17.36 17.67 11.60
N SER A 79 16.05 17.89 11.42
CA SER A 79 15.13 18.34 12.48
C SER A 79 14.26 17.22 13.08
N GLY A 80 14.58 15.96 12.83
CA GLY A 80 13.81 14.82 13.29
C GLY A 80 12.88 14.24 12.23
N GLN A 81 12.28 13.10 12.55
CA GLN A 81 11.37 12.36 11.67
C GLN A 81 10.13 11.96 12.45
N ILE A 82 8.98 12.08 11.80
CA ILE A 82 7.73 11.46 12.26
C ILE A 82 7.66 10.07 11.62
N VAL A 83 7.41 9.06 12.45
CA VAL A 83 7.13 7.70 11.97
C VAL A 83 5.68 7.39 12.32
N ASP A 84 4.89 7.09 11.33
CA ASP A 84 3.48 6.72 11.48
C ASP A 84 3.19 5.39 10.78
N ALA A 85 2.16 4.71 11.28
CA ALA A 85 1.70 3.43 10.75
C ALA A 85 0.21 3.49 10.44
N SER A 86 -0.12 3.46 9.16
CA SER A 86 -1.50 3.43 8.67
C SER A 86 -1.94 2.00 8.40
N LEU A 87 -3.16 1.65 8.79
CA LEU A 87 -3.76 0.35 8.47
C LEU A 87 -4.32 0.35 7.04
N VAL A 88 -3.99 -0.69 6.29
CA VAL A 88 -4.50 -0.92 4.94
C VAL A 88 -5.32 -2.19 4.96
N ALA A 89 -6.64 -2.06 4.78
CA ALA A 89 -7.55 -3.20 4.74
C ALA A 89 -7.31 -4.07 3.50
N ALA A 90 -7.28 -5.38 3.68
CA ALA A 90 -7.30 -6.36 2.60
C ALA A 90 -8.70 -7.01 2.48
N PRO A 91 -9.09 -7.53 1.32
CA PRO A 91 -10.33 -8.26 1.16
C PRO A 91 -10.42 -9.42 2.13
N ARG A 92 -11.50 -9.46 2.92
CA ARG A 92 -11.72 -10.53 3.90
C ARG A 92 -11.85 -11.88 3.20
N GLN A 93 -11.23 -12.90 3.76
CA GLN A 93 -11.21 -14.24 3.17
C GLN A 93 -11.85 -15.24 4.11
N ARG A 94 -12.64 -16.15 3.52
CA ARG A 94 -13.11 -17.35 4.22
C ARG A 94 -12.12 -18.46 3.98
N ASN A 95 -11.39 -18.85 5.02
CA ASN A 95 -10.43 -19.95 5.01
C ASN A 95 -10.86 -20.98 6.03
N THR A 96 -10.69 -22.28 5.69
CA THR A 96 -10.87 -23.36 6.65
C THR A 96 -9.79 -23.32 7.73
N ASP A 97 -10.00 -24.04 8.84
CA ASP A 97 -9.04 -24.02 9.94
C ASP A 97 -7.71 -24.67 9.55
N ASP A 98 -7.75 -25.71 8.70
CA ASP A 98 -6.54 -26.32 8.13
C ASP A 98 -5.78 -25.33 7.22
N GLU A 99 -6.51 -24.56 6.38
CA GLU A 99 -5.91 -23.51 5.57
C GLU A 99 -5.26 -22.43 6.45
N LYS A 100 -5.94 -21.99 7.52
CA LYS A 100 -5.41 -21.01 8.48
C LYS A 100 -4.14 -21.52 9.16
N LYS A 101 -4.13 -22.80 9.59
CA LYS A 101 -2.97 -23.43 10.22
C LYS A 101 -1.78 -23.49 9.27
N ALA A 102 -1.98 -23.95 8.03
CA ALA A 102 -0.94 -24.01 7.02
C ALA A 102 -0.36 -22.61 6.71
N ILE A 103 -1.22 -21.58 6.58
CA ILE A 103 -0.80 -20.19 6.36
C ILE A 103 0.02 -19.66 7.54
N LYS A 104 -0.39 -19.95 8.79
CA LYS A 104 0.33 -19.51 9.99
C LYS A 104 1.73 -20.12 10.06
N GLU A 105 1.89 -21.35 9.57
CA GLU A 105 3.17 -22.06 9.48
C GLU A 105 3.98 -21.65 8.21
N GLY A 106 3.52 -20.69 7.43
CA GLY A 106 4.19 -20.25 6.20
C GLY A 106 4.05 -21.20 5.01
N ARG A 107 3.23 -22.25 5.14
CA ARG A 107 2.99 -23.24 4.09
C ARG A 107 1.82 -22.83 3.18
N ILE A 108 1.86 -23.31 1.93
CA ILE A 108 0.72 -23.17 1.00
C ILE A 108 -0.21 -24.35 1.23
N PRO A 109 -1.52 -24.14 1.52
CA PRO A 109 -2.50 -25.20 1.62
C PRO A 109 -2.53 -26.09 0.37
N LEU A 110 -2.57 -27.42 0.55
CA LEU A 110 -2.51 -28.37 -0.58
C LEU A 110 -3.65 -28.18 -1.58
N ASN A 111 -4.85 -27.91 -1.09
CA ASN A 111 -6.04 -27.64 -1.94
C ASN A 111 -5.90 -26.36 -2.78
N TRP A 112 -5.02 -25.42 -2.41
CA TRP A 112 -4.75 -24.25 -3.23
C TRP A 112 -3.73 -24.54 -4.33
N LYS A 113 -2.75 -25.39 -4.05
CA LYS A 113 -1.79 -25.86 -5.08
C LYS A 113 -2.48 -26.56 -6.22
N ALA A 114 -3.51 -27.37 -5.91
CA ALA A 114 -4.33 -28.06 -6.91
C ALA A 114 -5.25 -27.13 -7.72
N LYS A 115 -5.49 -25.89 -7.26
CA LYS A 115 -6.37 -24.91 -7.89
C LYS A 115 -5.68 -23.56 -8.05
N PRO A 116 -4.89 -23.36 -9.11
CA PRO A 116 -4.09 -22.12 -9.31
C PRO A 116 -4.91 -20.84 -9.31
N ALA A 117 -6.14 -20.89 -9.84
CA ALA A 117 -7.07 -19.76 -9.83
C ALA A 117 -7.43 -19.37 -8.39
N LYS A 118 -7.75 -20.33 -7.52
CA LYS A 118 -8.02 -20.07 -6.09
C LYS A 118 -6.80 -19.45 -5.41
N MET A 119 -5.60 -19.95 -5.72
CA MET A 119 -4.36 -19.45 -5.13
C MET A 119 -4.08 -17.99 -5.49
N ARG A 120 -4.44 -17.54 -6.71
CA ARG A 120 -4.26 -16.15 -7.15
C ARG A 120 -5.17 -15.16 -6.40
N HIS A 121 -6.34 -15.60 -5.95
CA HIS A 121 -7.30 -14.77 -5.24
C HIS A 121 -7.12 -14.79 -3.71
N LYS A 122 -6.20 -15.61 -3.20
CA LYS A 122 -5.97 -15.75 -1.75
C LYS A 122 -4.74 -14.95 -1.30
N ASP A 123 -4.95 -14.10 -0.33
CA ASP A 123 -3.87 -13.39 0.36
C ASP A 123 -3.35 -14.25 1.52
N ARG A 124 -2.07 -14.57 1.52
CA ARG A 124 -1.42 -15.41 2.53
C ARG A 124 -0.70 -14.62 3.61
N ASP A 125 -0.57 -13.32 3.42
CA ASP A 125 0.31 -12.46 4.20
C ASP A 125 -0.45 -11.47 5.06
N ALA A 126 -1.65 -11.07 4.64
CA ALA A 126 -2.55 -10.28 5.45
C ALA A 126 -2.90 -11.03 6.77
N ARG A 127 -2.98 -10.29 7.86
CA ARG A 127 -3.33 -10.82 9.19
C ARG A 127 -4.44 -10.01 9.81
N TRP A 128 -5.15 -10.64 10.74
CA TRP A 128 -6.11 -9.98 11.59
C TRP A 128 -5.41 -9.23 12.69
N THR A 129 -5.86 -8.02 12.95
CA THR A 129 -5.52 -7.22 14.13
C THR A 129 -6.79 -6.65 14.73
N VAL A 130 -6.72 -6.22 15.99
CA VAL A 130 -7.81 -5.52 16.67
C VAL A 130 -7.27 -4.16 17.08
N LYS A 131 -7.92 -3.10 16.66
CA LYS A 131 -7.66 -1.74 17.15
C LYS A 131 -8.81 -1.32 18.04
N PHE A 132 -8.47 -0.60 19.09
CA PHE A 132 -9.47 -0.04 20.01
C PHE A 132 -9.64 1.45 19.73
N THR A 133 -10.88 1.91 19.73
CA THR A 133 -11.16 3.35 19.74
C THR A 133 -10.68 3.90 21.07
N LYS A 134 -9.80 4.89 21.07
CA LYS A 134 -9.42 5.59 22.29
C LYS A 134 -10.56 6.55 22.65
N ALA A 135 -11.41 6.14 23.57
CA ALA A 135 -12.45 6.99 24.10
C ALA A 135 -11.82 8.21 24.79
N LYS A 136 -12.20 9.41 24.36
CA LYS A 136 -11.75 10.64 25.02
C LYS A 136 -12.72 10.97 26.17
N PRO A 137 -12.22 11.40 27.35
CA PRO A 137 -13.06 11.92 28.41
C PRO A 137 -13.93 13.07 27.86
N ARG A 138 -15.20 13.08 28.20
CA ARG A 138 -16.07 14.19 27.87
C ARG A 138 -15.78 15.37 28.80
N GLN A 139 -15.87 16.58 28.27
CA GLN A 139 -15.62 17.81 29.04
C GLN A 139 -16.69 18.08 30.12
N ASP A 140 -17.84 17.41 29.99
CA ASP A 140 -18.98 17.53 30.93
C ASP A 140 -18.88 16.62 32.18
N GLY A 141 -17.78 15.89 32.34
CA GLY A 141 -17.57 14.96 33.47
C GLY A 141 -18.39 13.67 33.39
N SER A 142 -19.13 13.43 32.33
CA SER A 142 -19.89 12.18 32.14
C SER A 142 -18.95 10.99 31.85
N THR A 143 -19.45 9.76 32.07
CA THR A 143 -18.73 8.51 31.84
C THR A 143 -18.13 8.48 30.42
N PRO A 144 -16.83 8.23 30.27
CA PRO A 144 -16.23 8.13 28.93
C PRO A 144 -16.89 7.02 28.12
N PRO A 145 -17.07 7.21 26.81
CA PRO A 145 -17.57 6.15 25.93
C PRO A 145 -16.66 4.93 26.01
N VAL A 146 -17.25 3.74 25.93
CA VAL A 146 -16.52 2.46 25.96
C VAL A 146 -15.62 2.33 24.72
N ASP A 147 -14.39 1.84 24.91
CA ASP A 147 -13.51 1.50 23.81
C ASP A 147 -14.09 0.37 22.96
N LEU A 148 -14.32 0.65 21.69
CA LEU A 148 -14.81 -0.34 20.75
C LEU A 148 -13.65 -1.09 20.11
N ALA A 149 -13.72 -2.42 20.13
CA ALA A 149 -12.77 -3.29 19.43
C ALA A 149 -13.14 -3.37 17.94
N ILE A 150 -12.27 -2.84 17.07
CA ILE A 150 -12.47 -2.86 15.62
C ILE A 150 -11.52 -3.89 15.00
N PRO A 151 -12.03 -5.07 14.59
CA PRO A 151 -11.21 -6.05 13.92
C PRO A 151 -10.93 -5.64 12.48
N LEU A 152 -9.67 -5.72 12.06
CA LEU A 152 -9.23 -5.41 10.70
C LEU A 152 -8.34 -6.54 10.18
N PHE A 153 -8.60 -6.95 8.92
CA PHE A 153 -7.76 -7.88 8.19
C PHE A 153 -6.97 -7.10 7.13
N GLY A 154 -5.64 -7.20 7.14
CA GLY A 154 -4.84 -6.46 6.16
C GLY A 154 -3.39 -6.29 6.56
N TYR A 155 -2.90 -5.11 6.30
CA TYR A 155 -1.50 -4.70 6.42
C TYR A 155 -1.36 -3.41 7.22
N GLN A 156 -0.13 -3.14 7.64
CA GLN A 156 0.30 -1.82 8.12
C GLN A 156 1.30 -1.23 7.14
N ASN A 157 1.10 0.04 6.79
CA ASN A 157 2.04 0.83 6.01
C ASN A 157 2.76 1.79 6.96
N HIS A 158 4.04 1.55 7.19
CA HIS A 158 4.90 2.39 8.03
C HIS A 158 5.60 3.42 7.15
N VAL A 159 5.45 4.69 7.48
CA VAL A 159 6.05 5.80 6.73
C VAL A 159 6.86 6.66 7.68
N SER A 160 8.09 7.01 7.27
CA SER A 160 8.93 7.98 7.96
C SER A 160 8.99 9.26 7.13
N ILE A 161 8.57 10.37 7.72
CA ILE A 161 8.48 11.69 7.08
C ILE A 161 9.40 12.65 7.83
N ASP A 162 10.24 13.43 7.13
CA ASP A 162 11.01 14.47 7.79
C ASP A 162 10.12 15.65 8.19
N LEU A 163 10.41 16.23 9.38
CA LEU A 163 9.59 17.31 9.95
C LEU A 163 9.73 18.64 9.21
N ARG A 164 10.87 18.89 8.59
CA ARG A 164 11.16 20.18 7.98
C ARG A 164 10.55 20.34 6.58
N PHE A 165 10.68 19.29 5.76
CA PHE A 165 10.33 19.37 4.34
C PHE A 165 9.11 18.51 3.98
N GLY A 166 8.65 17.64 4.90
CA GLY A 166 7.50 16.76 4.66
C GLY A 166 7.77 15.64 3.66
N PHE A 167 9.03 15.33 3.32
CA PHE A 167 9.36 14.26 2.39
C PHE A 167 9.34 12.89 3.07
N ILE A 168 8.78 11.92 2.37
CA ILE A 168 8.86 10.50 2.78
C ILE A 168 10.30 10.04 2.58
N ARG A 169 10.96 9.67 3.68
CA ARG A 169 12.34 9.19 3.69
C ARG A 169 12.43 7.68 3.63
N ARG A 170 11.53 7.02 4.32
CA ARG A 170 11.47 5.55 4.37
C ARG A 170 10.04 5.09 4.43
N TRP A 171 9.80 3.90 3.89
CA TRP A 171 8.53 3.24 4.02
C TRP A 171 8.71 1.72 4.12
N ALA A 172 7.78 1.06 4.77
CA ALA A 172 7.72 -0.39 4.84
C ALA A 172 6.27 -0.84 5.01
N ALA A 173 5.93 -1.97 4.43
CA ALA A 173 4.68 -2.64 4.70
C ALA A 173 4.90 -3.90 5.53
N THR A 174 3.98 -4.16 6.47
CA THR A 174 3.96 -5.40 7.27
C THR A 174 2.54 -5.94 7.30
N ASP A 175 2.36 -7.17 7.77
CA ASP A 175 1.03 -7.62 8.11
C ASP A 175 0.45 -6.79 9.27
N ALA A 176 -0.87 -6.74 9.39
CA ALA A 176 -1.54 -5.89 10.37
C ALA A 176 -1.33 -6.31 11.83
N ALA A 177 -0.91 -7.55 12.09
CA ALA A 177 -0.63 -8.07 13.43
C ALA A 177 0.81 -7.81 13.89
N ALA A 178 1.67 -7.28 13.02
CA ALA A 178 3.06 -6.99 13.35
C ALA A 178 3.15 -5.90 14.42
N TYR A 179 4.00 -6.13 15.43
CA TYR A 179 4.19 -5.16 16.51
C TYR A 179 4.95 -3.92 16.04
N GLU A 180 4.34 -2.76 16.19
CA GLU A 180 4.86 -1.46 15.73
C GLU A 180 6.22 -1.11 16.37
N GLY A 181 6.40 -1.38 17.67
CA GLY A 181 7.59 -1.00 18.43
C GLY A 181 8.91 -1.64 17.96
N ARG A 182 8.87 -2.84 17.38
CA ARG A 182 10.08 -3.51 16.86
C ARG A 182 10.73 -2.76 15.70
N ARG A 183 9.99 -1.93 14.98
CA ARG A 183 10.46 -1.27 13.76
C ARG A 183 10.93 0.16 13.98
N LEU A 184 10.49 0.80 15.05
CA LEU A 184 10.98 2.12 15.44
C LEU A 184 12.49 2.11 15.77
N HIS A 185 13.00 1.01 16.32
CA HIS A 185 14.41 0.84 16.72
C HIS A 185 15.30 0.26 15.61
N SER A 186 14.73 -0.35 14.57
CA SER A 186 15.53 -0.95 13.51
C SER A 186 15.95 0.09 12.47
N ARG A 187 17.23 0.47 12.48
CA ARG A 187 17.88 1.19 11.36
C ARG A 187 17.84 0.39 10.03
N ARG A 188 17.40 -0.85 10.06
CA ARG A 188 17.15 -1.73 8.92
C ARG A 188 15.66 -1.99 8.80
N VAL A 189 14.96 -1.19 8.01
CA VAL A 189 13.64 -1.55 7.52
C VAL A 189 13.83 -2.71 6.55
N LEU A 190 13.68 -3.94 7.07
CA LEU A 190 13.65 -5.14 6.23
C LEU A 190 12.35 -5.12 5.45
N VAL A 191 12.46 -5.00 4.13
CA VAL A 191 11.33 -5.14 3.21
C VAL A 191 10.88 -6.61 3.25
N PRO A 192 9.63 -6.91 3.61
CA PRO A 192 9.11 -8.27 3.47
C PRO A 192 9.12 -8.71 2.01
N ASN A 193 9.17 -10.00 1.82
CA ASN A 193 9.31 -10.69 0.55
C ASN A 193 8.32 -10.21 -0.52
N ARG A 194 8.82 -10.02 -1.68
CA ARG A 194 8.55 -9.12 -2.81
C ARG A 194 7.21 -9.22 -3.56
N SER A 195 6.47 -10.29 -3.44
CA SER A 195 5.27 -10.52 -4.26
C SER A 195 3.97 -10.05 -3.62
N LYS A 196 4.03 -9.32 -2.50
CA LYS A 196 2.98 -9.32 -1.51
C LYS A 196 2.40 -7.95 -1.12
N ILE A 197 2.99 -6.85 -1.60
CA ILE A 197 2.64 -5.50 -1.11
C ILE A 197 1.53 -4.85 -1.94
N TRP A 198 1.22 -5.42 -3.10
CA TRP A 198 0.15 -4.89 -3.96
C TRP A 198 -0.77 -6.03 -4.36
N PRO A 199 -1.77 -6.38 -3.54
CA PRO A 199 -2.89 -7.14 -4.08
C PRO A 199 -3.47 -6.30 -5.20
N ALA A 200 -3.82 -6.95 -6.31
CA ALA A 200 -4.61 -6.32 -7.35
C ALA A 200 -5.88 -5.75 -6.69
N TYR A 201 -5.84 -4.48 -6.34
CA TYR A 201 -7.05 -3.73 -6.04
C TYR A 201 -7.82 -3.62 -7.36
N SER A 202 -8.50 -4.69 -7.74
CA SER A 202 -9.67 -4.55 -8.52
C SER A 202 -10.66 -3.82 -7.61
N TRP A 203 -10.80 -2.55 -7.80
CA TRP A 203 -11.93 -1.79 -7.27
C TRP A 203 -13.19 -2.41 -7.87
N ALA A 204 -13.70 -3.45 -7.19
CA ALA A 204 -14.99 -4.01 -7.51
C ALA A 204 -16.01 -2.89 -7.30
N ARG A 205 -16.56 -2.45 -8.43
CA ARG A 205 -17.89 -1.89 -8.58
C ARG A 205 -18.65 -1.72 -7.27
N SER A 206 -18.75 -0.50 -6.78
CA SER A 206 -19.95 -0.07 -6.06
C SER A 206 -21.03 0.17 -7.12
N SER A 207 -21.84 -0.83 -7.40
CA SER A 207 -23.14 -0.66 -8.00
C SER A 207 -24.06 -0.11 -6.91
N ASN A 208 -24.69 0.98 -7.22
CA ASN A 208 -25.70 1.81 -6.54
C ASN A 208 -25.15 2.88 -5.64
#